data_7e5e64ed7c7d9442ee0cc758f2d890f8
#
_entry.id   7e5e64ed7c7d9442ee0cc758f2d890f8
#
_cell.length_a   1.000
_cell.length_b   1.000
_cell.length_c   1.000
_cell.angle_alpha   90.00
_cell.angle_beta   90.00
_cell.angle_gamma   90.00
#
_symmetry.space_group_name_H-M   'P 1'
#
loop_
_entity.id
_entity.type
_entity.pdbx_description
1 polymer ?
#
loop_
_entity_poly.entity_id
_entity_poly.type
_entity_poly.pdbx_seq_one_letter_code
_entity_poly.pdbx_strand_id
1 'polypeptide(L)'
;MIGSIITVPATNAASFALFLVSTFVVAAGATTLEANCNPYITKLGDEKHESMRLNLAQSFNGVGSIVGPLIMAQILSTTVAAGQPGFAEAKTAFLGSTRGIYIVIAIVLAIMLAVFVFVKLPTPPNDVEGAGSEKAAKGGALKKPYFKLGVVAEFFYVGIQTVGFSLFATYATKVAGLEMSLATGLVSALSLLFTIGRFGSTPLLAKKDPGKLLGIYMTGAAVCFFLVFLDLGVVSVAAFVVAYLFMSIGYPTIFSLSLRGMSGNETKTGSSIITMSIVGGAIIPVIVSAIGDACGLSVAMLVAVPCLVFCAWYGFAGSKIGFGEE
;
A
#
# COMPACT_ATOMS: atom_id res chain seq x y z
N MET A 1 -15.66 -1.73 -10.74
CA MET A 1 -16.64 -1.41 -11.79
C MET A 1 -17.95 -0.87 -11.21
N ILE A 2 -18.72 -1.62 -10.41
CA ILE A 2 -20.03 -1.15 -9.86
C ILE A 2 -19.88 0.19 -9.14
N GLY A 3 -18.92 0.32 -8.23
CA GLY A 3 -18.67 1.58 -7.54
C GLY A 3 -18.38 2.75 -8.49
N SER A 4 -17.56 2.54 -9.52
CA SER A 4 -17.27 3.58 -10.51
C SER A 4 -18.52 3.99 -11.31
N ILE A 5 -19.45 3.06 -11.55
CA ILE A 5 -20.74 3.38 -12.18
C ILE A 5 -21.63 4.21 -11.24
N ILE A 6 -21.64 3.88 -9.93
CA ILE A 6 -22.42 4.65 -8.93
C ILE A 6 -21.92 6.10 -8.82
N THR A 7 -20.65 6.37 -9.12
CA THR A 7 -20.12 7.75 -9.12
C THR A 7 -20.83 8.63 -10.15
N VAL A 8 -21.34 8.09 -11.26
CA VAL A 8 -22.04 8.86 -12.29
C VAL A 8 -23.29 9.55 -11.75
N PRO A 9 -24.29 8.85 -11.18
CA PRO A 9 -25.42 9.51 -10.54
C PRO A 9 -25.01 10.35 -9.32
N ALA A 10 -23.97 9.98 -8.58
CA ALA A 10 -23.49 10.77 -7.44
C ALA A 10 -23.00 12.17 -7.87
N THR A 11 -22.24 12.25 -8.96
CA THR A 11 -21.75 13.51 -9.52
C THR A 11 -22.87 14.31 -10.20
N ASN A 12 -23.82 13.65 -10.86
CA ASN A 12 -24.99 14.33 -11.46
C ASN A 12 -25.87 15.00 -10.40
N ALA A 13 -26.10 14.31 -9.27
CA ALA A 13 -26.88 14.84 -8.14
C ALA A 13 -26.07 15.75 -7.22
N ALA A 14 -24.76 15.93 -7.45
CA ALA A 14 -23.82 16.58 -6.53
C ALA A 14 -23.95 16.08 -5.08
N SER A 15 -24.24 14.78 -4.91
CA SER A 15 -24.50 14.16 -3.62
C SER A 15 -23.22 13.58 -3.00
N PHE A 16 -22.74 14.21 -1.94
CA PHE A 16 -21.57 13.74 -1.20
C PHE A 16 -21.78 12.36 -0.57
N ALA A 17 -22.97 12.11 -0.02
CA ALA A 17 -23.31 10.81 0.58
C ALA A 17 -23.25 9.67 -0.44
N LEU A 18 -23.81 9.88 -1.64
CA LEU A 18 -23.76 8.88 -2.70
C LEU A 18 -22.34 8.68 -3.24
N PHE A 19 -21.52 9.74 -3.26
CA PHE A 19 -20.11 9.67 -3.60
C PHE A 19 -19.32 8.83 -2.58
N LEU A 20 -19.58 8.99 -1.28
CA LEU A 20 -18.98 8.16 -0.23
C LEU A 20 -19.34 6.68 -0.39
N VAL A 21 -20.61 6.37 -0.68
CA VAL A 21 -21.03 4.99 -0.97
C VAL A 21 -20.30 4.43 -2.19
N SER A 22 -20.19 5.21 -3.26
CA SER A 22 -19.46 4.78 -4.45
C SER A 22 -17.98 4.48 -4.16
N THR A 23 -17.32 5.36 -3.41
CA THR A 23 -15.92 5.19 -3.00
C THR A 23 -15.74 3.96 -2.11
N PHE A 24 -16.65 3.72 -1.17
CA PHE A 24 -16.64 2.52 -0.34
C PHE A 24 -16.74 1.25 -1.20
N VAL A 25 -17.64 1.21 -2.18
CA VAL A 25 -17.80 0.05 -3.09
C VAL A 25 -16.55 -0.15 -3.97
N VAL A 26 -15.91 0.95 -4.44
CA VAL A 26 -14.64 0.87 -5.18
C VAL A 26 -13.54 0.29 -4.29
N ALA A 27 -13.40 0.79 -3.06
CA ALA A 27 -12.40 0.33 -2.12
C ALA A 27 -12.60 -1.15 -1.74
N ALA A 28 -13.83 -1.56 -1.46
CA ALA A 28 -14.17 -2.97 -1.19
C ALA A 28 -13.79 -3.88 -2.36
N GLY A 29 -14.08 -3.44 -3.60
CA GLY A 29 -13.69 -4.17 -4.81
C GLY A 29 -12.17 -4.26 -4.98
N ALA A 30 -11.44 -3.18 -4.74
CA ALA A 30 -9.98 -3.15 -4.83
C ALA A 30 -9.34 -4.10 -3.79
N THR A 31 -9.80 -4.06 -2.53
CA THR A 31 -9.33 -4.96 -1.47
C THR A 31 -9.62 -6.42 -1.80
N THR A 32 -10.79 -6.72 -2.39
CA THR A 32 -11.13 -8.08 -2.84
C THR A 32 -10.17 -8.55 -3.93
N LEU A 33 -9.81 -7.68 -4.88
CA LEU A 33 -8.83 -8.01 -5.91
C LEU A 33 -7.43 -8.25 -5.30
N GLU A 34 -6.97 -7.41 -4.39
CA GLU A 34 -5.68 -7.60 -3.71
C GLU A 34 -5.63 -8.92 -2.94
N ALA A 35 -6.67 -9.24 -2.17
CA ALA A 35 -6.75 -10.48 -1.39
C ALA A 35 -6.69 -11.75 -2.27
N ASN A 36 -7.08 -11.68 -3.54
CA ASN A 36 -7.07 -12.81 -4.45
C ASN A 36 -5.88 -12.78 -5.44
N CYS A 37 -5.55 -11.62 -6.02
CA CYS A 37 -4.50 -11.52 -7.02
C CYS A 37 -3.10 -11.66 -6.42
N ASN A 38 -2.86 -11.13 -5.22
CA ASN A 38 -1.55 -11.22 -4.57
C ASN A 38 -1.13 -12.67 -4.28
N PRO A 39 -1.96 -13.51 -3.60
CA PRO A 39 -1.59 -14.92 -3.40
C PRO A 39 -1.55 -15.70 -4.73
N TYR A 40 -2.40 -15.38 -5.69
CA TYR A 40 -2.38 -16.01 -6.99
C TYR A 40 -1.03 -15.82 -7.69
N ILE A 41 -0.51 -14.58 -7.77
CA ILE A 41 0.78 -14.29 -8.41
C ILE A 41 1.97 -14.94 -7.67
N THR A 42 1.89 -15.06 -6.33
CA THR A 42 2.95 -15.74 -5.56
C THR A 42 3.01 -17.23 -5.88
N LYS A 43 1.88 -17.86 -6.17
CA LYS A 43 1.78 -19.31 -6.43
C LYS A 43 1.96 -19.71 -7.90
N LEU A 44 2.09 -18.74 -8.82
CA LEU A 44 2.33 -18.98 -10.27
C LEU A 44 3.78 -19.29 -10.61
N GLY A 45 4.40 -20.27 -10.01
CA GLY A 45 5.78 -20.67 -10.33
C GLY A 45 6.52 -21.18 -9.11
N ASP A 46 7.86 -21.17 -9.15
CA ASP A 46 8.65 -21.71 -8.06
C ASP A 46 8.55 -20.85 -6.77
N GLU A 47 8.65 -21.50 -5.62
CA GLU A 47 8.56 -20.86 -4.32
C GLU A 47 9.72 -19.88 -4.06
N LYS A 48 10.87 -20.13 -4.66
CA LYS A 48 12.07 -19.29 -4.50
C LYS A 48 11.85 -17.85 -4.97
N HIS A 49 10.99 -17.64 -5.97
CA HIS A 49 10.77 -16.34 -6.60
C HIS A 49 9.41 -15.70 -6.27
N GLU A 50 8.69 -16.20 -5.26
CA GLU A 50 7.38 -15.64 -4.83
C GLU A 50 7.45 -14.14 -4.54
N SER A 51 8.39 -13.73 -3.69
CA SER A 51 8.56 -12.31 -3.31
C SER A 51 8.93 -11.43 -4.51
N MET A 52 9.76 -11.93 -5.43
CA MET A 52 10.14 -11.19 -6.64
C MET A 52 8.93 -10.97 -7.54
N ARG A 53 8.11 -12.01 -7.79
CA ARG A 53 6.91 -11.91 -8.62
C ARG A 53 5.90 -10.91 -8.05
N LEU A 54 5.64 -10.99 -6.75
CA LEU A 54 4.72 -10.08 -6.09
C LEU A 54 5.26 -8.64 -6.09
N ASN A 55 6.56 -8.46 -5.82
CA ASN A 55 7.18 -7.13 -5.85
C ASN A 55 7.12 -6.51 -7.26
N LEU A 56 7.34 -7.29 -8.31
CA LEU A 56 7.20 -6.83 -9.69
C LEU A 56 5.76 -6.42 -10.00
N ALA A 57 4.76 -7.23 -9.63
CA ALA A 57 3.36 -6.90 -9.82
C ALA A 57 2.98 -5.61 -9.06
N GLN A 58 3.42 -5.48 -7.81
CA GLN A 58 3.20 -4.29 -7.00
C GLN A 58 3.97 -3.05 -7.48
N SER A 59 5.00 -3.21 -8.33
CA SER A 59 5.69 -2.08 -8.97
C SER A 59 4.76 -1.30 -9.91
N PHE A 60 3.85 -1.98 -10.59
CA PHE A 60 2.83 -1.32 -11.44
C PHE A 60 1.80 -0.54 -10.61
N ASN A 61 1.50 -0.99 -9.38
CA ASN A 61 0.72 -0.20 -8.42
C ASN A 61 1.44 1.12 -8.08
N GLY A 62 2.77 1.08 -7.93
CA GLY A 62 3.60 2.28 -7.74
C GLY A 62 3.47 3.29 -8.88
N VAL A 63 3.38 2.83 -10.14
CA VAL A 63 3.13 3.72 -11.29
C VAL A 63 1.76 4.40 -11.15
N GLY A 64 0.72 3.66 -10.75
CA GLY A 64 -0.61 4.22 -10.47
C GLY A 64 -0.59 5.30 -9.40
N SER A 65 0.22 5.13 -8.36
CA SER A 65 0.40 6.09 -7.27
C SER A 65 1.06 7.41 -7.72
N ILE A 66 1.75 7.43 -8.85
CA ILE A 66 2.31 8.65 -9.46
C ILE A 66 1.27 9.29 -10.40
N VAL A 67 0.67 8.49 -11.27
CA VAL A 67 -0.25 8.97 -12.31
C VAL A 67 -1.55 9.52 -11.73
N GLY A 68 -2.11 8.86 -10.71
CA GLY A 68 -3.36 9.27 -10.07
C GLY A 68 -3.35 10.71 -9.54
N PRO A 69 -2.41 11.07 -8.67
CA PRO A 69 -2.27 12.45 -8.17
C PRO A 69 -2.00 13.48 -9.27
N LEU A 70 -1.25 13.15 -10.32
CA LEU A 70 -1.01 14.06 -11.45
C LEU A 70 -2.30 14.40 -12.21
N ILE A 71 -3.15 13.40 -12.46
CA ILE A 71 -4.46 13.61 -13.06
C ILE A 71 -5.32 14.48 -12.14
N MET A 72 -5.33 14.17 -10.84
CA MET A 72 -6.13 14.92 -9.86
C MET A 72 -5.64 16.37 -9.72
N ALA A 73 -4.33 16.62 -9.75
CA ALA A 73 -3.78 17.97 -9.68
C ALA A 73 -4.27 18.87 -10.82
N GLN A 74 -4.38 18.34 -12.04
CA GLN A 74 -4.94 19.10 -13.18
C GLN A 74 -6.41 19.47 -12.98
N ILE A 75 -7.21 18.58 -12.37
CA ILE A 75 -8.62 18.86 -12.09
C ILE A 75 -8.74 19.89 -10.97
N LEU A 76 -7.93 19.78 -9.92
CA LEU A 76 -7.95 20.69 -8.78
C LEU A 76 -7.44 22.10 -9.14
N SER A 77 -6.58 22.25 -10.16
CA SER A 77 -6.06 23.56 -10.58
C SER A 77 -7.15 24.53 -11.08
N THR A 78 -8.31 24.02 -11.43
CA THR A 78 -9.47 24.82 -11.91
C THR A 78 -10.52 25.05 -10.83
N THR A 79 -10.27 24.63 -9.57
CA THR A 79 -11.24 24.82 -8.49
C THR A 79 -11.21 26.24 -7.93
N VAL A 80 -12.40 26.75 -7.58
CA VAL A 80 -12.62 28.07 -6.98
C VAL A 80 -13.20 27.86 -5.57
N ALA A 81 -12.80 28.70 -4.60
CA ALA A 81 -13.30 28.58 -3.24
C ALA A 81 -14.80 28.94 -3.17
N ALA A 82 -15.50 28.31 -2.23
CA ALA A 82 -16.92 28.58 -2.00
C ALA A 82 -17.15 30.06 -1.65
N GLY A 83 -18.15 30.67 -2.32
CA GLY A 83 -18.48 32.09 -2.14
C GLY A 83 -17.72 33.05 -3.04
N GLN A 84 -16.78 32.59 -3.85
CA GLN A 84 -16.11 33.43 -4.84
C GLN A 84 -16.85 33.44 -6.22
N PRO A 85 -16.69 34.51 -7.04
CA PRO A 85 -17.21 34.52 -8.39
C PRO A 85 -16.70 33.32 -9.22
N GLY A 86 -17.59 32.67 -9.99
CA GLY A 86 -17.26 31.50 -10.80
C GLY A 86 -17.31 30.17 -10.07
N PHE A 87 -17.66 30.12 -8.77
CA PHE A 87 -17.73 28.87 -8.01
C PHE A 87 -18.71 27.85 -8.61
N ALA A 88 -19.87 28.27 -9.09
CA ALA A 88 -20.88 27.36 -9.66
C ALA A 88 -20.38 26.67 -10.93
N GLU A 89 -19.72 27.42 -11.81
CA GLU A 89 -19.11 26.92 -13.04
C GLU A 89 -17.93 25.98 -12.73
N ALA A 90 -17.03 26.39 -11.83
CA ALA A 90 -15.90 25.58 -11.41
C ALA A 90 -16.36 24.26 -10.74
N LYS A 91 -17.41 24.30 -9.90
CA LYS A 91 -18.03 23.11 -9.31
C LYS A 91 -18.59 22.17 -10.36
N THR A 92 -19.29 22.70 -11.36
CA THR A 92 -19.88 21.91 -12.46
C THR A 92 -18.77 21.26 -13.30
N ALA A 93 -17.71 21.99 -13.62
CA ALA A 93 -16.55 21.49 -14.33
C ALA A 93 -15.82 20.40 -13.55
N PHE A 94 -15.61 20.59 -12.24
CA PHE A 94 -15.02 19.60 -11.35
C PHE A 94 -15.82 18.30 -11.29
N LEU A 95 -17.14 18.39 -11.11
CA LEU A 95 -18.02 17.22 -11.08
C LEU A 95 -18.05 16.50 -12.44
N GLY A 96 -18.01 17.25 -13.55
CA GLY A 96 -17.93 16.72 -14.91
C GLY A 96 -16.61 15.97 -15.14
N SER A 97 -15.49 16.56 -14.77
CA SER A 97 -14.16 15.94 -14.87
C SER A 97 -14.06 14.66 -14.01
N THR A 98 -14.53 14.73 -12.78
CA THR A 98 -14.59 13.57 -11.86
C THR A 98 -15.43 12.44 -12.48
N ARG A 99 -16.61 12.75 -13.00
CA ARG A 99 -17.45 11.79 -13.69
C ARG A 99 -16.75 11.16 -14.89
N GLY A 100 -16.08 11.94 -15.71
CA GLY A 100 -15.32 11.46 -16.87
C GLY A 100 -14.25 10.43 -16.47
N ILE A 101 -13.47 10.73 -15.44
CA ILE A 101 -12.44 9.79 -14.93
C ILE A 101 -13.07 8.47 -14.46
N TYR A 102 -14.14 8.51 -13.68
CA TYR A 102 -14.77 7.29 -13.19
C TYR A 102 -15.43 6.47 -14.31
N ILE A 103 -15.90 7.11 -15.38
CA ILE A 103 -16.36 6.40 -16.59
C ILE A 103 -15.17 5.69 -17.27
N VAL A 104 -14.03 6.35 -17.43
CA VAL A 104 -12.82 5.72 -18.00
C VAL A 104 -12.37 4.54 -17.14
N ILE A 105 -12.34 4.70 -15.81
CA ILE A 105 -12.03 3.60 -14.88
C ILE A 105 -13.03 2.44 -15.06
N ALA A 106 -14.33 2.73 -15.17
CA ALA A 106 -15.35 1.69 -15.37
C ALA A 106 -15.14 0.93 -16.69
N ILE A 107 -14.78 1.63 -17.77
CA ILE A 107 -14.48 1.02 -19.08
C ILE A 107 -13.24 0.12 -18.97
N VAL A 108 -12.15 0.62 -18.39
CA VAL A 108 -10.92 -0.19 -18.19
C VAL A 108 -11.23 -1.44 -17.37
N LEU A 109 -11.98 -1.32 -16.28
CA LEU A 109 -12.37 -2.46 -15.44
C LEU A 109 -13.32 -3.43 -16.18
N ALA A 110 -14.17 -2.93 -17.10
CA ALA A 110 -15.01 -3.79 -17.93
C ALA A 110 -14.18 -4.58 -18.95
N ILE A 111 -13.17 -3.95 -19.57
CA ILE A 111 -12.23 -4.62 -20.46
C ILE A 111 -11.44 -5.69 -19.68
N MET A 112 -10.93 -5.36 -18.49
CA MET A 112 -10.24 -6.31 -17.63
C MET A 112 -11.14 -7.50 -17.26
N LEU A 113 -12.41 -7.25 -16.90
CA LEU A 113 -13.38 -8.30 -16.62
C LEU A 113 -13.59 -9.21 -17.83
N ALA A 114 -13.73 -8.64 -19.03
CA ALA A 114 -13.85 -9.40 -20.26
C ALA A 114 -12.60 -10.29 -20.49
N VAL A 115 -11.39 -9.74 -20.30
CA VAL A 115 -10.15 -10.52 -20.38
C VAL A 115 -10.19 -11.71 -19.41
N PHE A 116 -10.57 -11.51 -18.15
CA PHE A 116 -10.65 -12.60 -17.15
C PHE A 116 -11.71 -13.65 -17.49
N VAL A 117 -12.82 -13.29 -18.17
CA VAL A 117 -13.85 -14.22 -18.60
C VAL A 117 -13.40 -15.08 -19.78
N PHE A 118 -12.68 -14.49 -20.75
CA PHE A 118 -12.32 -15.18 -21.99
C PHE A 118 -10.96 -15.86 -21.94
N VAL A 119 -10.04 -15.42 -21.06
CA VAL A 119 -8.70 -16.00 -20.92
C VAL A 119 -8.71 -17.05 -19.81
N LYS A 120 -8.32 -18.27 -20.16
CA LYS A 120 -8.10 -19.33 -19.16
C LYS A 120 -6.82 -19.03 -18.39
N LEU A 121 -6.99 -18.69 -17.12
CA LEU A 121 -5.86 -18.47 -16.22
C LEU A 121 -5.21 -19.81 -15.87
N PRO A 122 -3.86 -19.90 -15.81
CA PRO A 122 -3.17 -21.10 -15.36
C PRO A 122 -3.51 -21.42 -13.91
N THR A 123 -3.75 -22.69 -13.61
CA THR A 123 -4.00 -23.15 -12.23
C THR A 123 -2.65 -23.26 -11.52
N PRO A 124 -2.45 -22.65 -10.34
CA PRO A 124 -1.23 -22.81 -9.56
C PRO A 124 -0.98 -24.30 -9.24
N PRO A 125 0.28 -24.79 -9.33
CA PRO A 125 0.59 -26.22 -9.14
C PRO A 125 0.08 -26.80 -7.81
N ASN A 126 0.13 -26.02 -6.73
CA ASN A 126 -0.27 -26.44 -5.39
C ASN A 126 -1.80 -26.41 -5.12
N ASP A 127 -2.59 -25.81 -6.01
CA ASP A 127 -4.07 -25.82 -5.89
C ASP A 127 -4.70 -27.12 -6.43
N VAL A 128 -3.97 -27.88 -7.27
CA VAL A 128 -4.46 -29.15 -7.83
C VAL A 128 -4.46 -30.25 -6.76
N GLU A 129 -3.50 -30.22 -5.83
CA GLU A 129 -3.41 -31.22 -4.73
C GLU A 129 -4.36 -30.94 -3.57
N GLY A 130 -4.81 -29.68 -3.40
CA GLY A 130 -5.70 -29.26 -2.32
C GLY A 130 -7.21 -29.39 -2.62
N ALA A 131 -7.60 -29.67 -3.86
CA ALA A 131 -9.01 -29.76 -4.25
C ALA A 131 -9.77 -30.96 -3.63
N GLY A 132 -9.08 -31.90 -3.01
CA GLY A 132 -9.68 -33.07 -2.37
C GLY A 132 -9.81 -32.99 -0.84
N SER A 133 -9.25 -31.96 -0.19
CA SER A 133 -9.30 -31.86 1.28
C SER A 133 -10.21 -30.70 1.72
N GLU A 134 -11.50 -30.94 1.72
CA GLU A 134 -12.53 -30.02 2.29
C GLU A 134 -12.38 -29.78 3.80
N LYS A 135 -11.42 -30.42 4.46
CA LYS A 135 -11.15 -30.29 5.89
C LYS A 135 -9.83 -29.57 6.22
N ALA A 136 -9.44 -28.56 5.43
CA ALA A 136 -8.40 -27.66 5.92
C ALA A 136 -8.94 -26.93 7.15
N ALA A 137 -8.32 -27.19 8.30
CA ALA A 137 -8.79 -26.74 9.59
C ALA A 137 -9.06 -25.22 9.59
N LYS A 138 -10.28 -24.82 9.93
CA LYS A 138 -10.61 -23.40 10.21
C LYS A 138 -9.54 -22.88 11.17
N GLY A 139 -8.75 -21.86 10.73
CA GLY A 139 -7.71 -21.23 11.55
C GLY A 139 -6.31 -21.82 11.41
N GLY A 140 -5.99 -22.67 10.42
CA GLY A 140 -4.64 -23.22 10.21
C GLY A 140 -3.55 -22.14 10.12
N ALA A 141 -3.77 -21.10 9.32
CA ALA A 141 -2.84 -19.99 9.18
C ALA A 141 -2.50 -19.31 10.52
N LEU A 142 -3.50 -19.09 11.38
CA LEU A 142 -3.31 -18.47 12.70
C LEU A 142 -2.57 -19.35 13.71
N LYS A 143 -2.35 -20.63 13.43
CA LYS A 143 -1.52 -21.50 14.28
C LYS A 143 -0.03 -21.29 14.02
N LYS A 144 0.33 -20.79 12.84
CA LYS A 144 1.72 -20.59 12.42
C LYS A 144 2.30 -19.31 13.03
N PRO A 145 3.35 -19.38 13.86
CA PRO A 145 3.93 -18.21 14.51
C PRO A 145 4.42 -17.16 13.51
N TYR A 146 5.15 -17.59 12.47
CA TYR A 146 5.64 -16.67 11.43
C TYR A 146 4.53 -15.89 10.71
N PHE A 147 3.34 -16.49 10.56
CA PHE A 147 2.20 -15.82 9.96
C PHE A 147 1.64 -14.73 10.89
N LYS A 148 1.45 -15.03 12.18
CA LYS A 148 0.99 -14.02 13.15
C LYS A 148 1.92 -12.82 13.22
N LEU A 149 3.22 -13.08 13.26
CA LEU A 149 4.26 -12.05 13.27
C LEU A 149 4.23 -11.25 11.96
N GLY A 150 3.97 -11.90 10.83
CA GLY A 150 3.80 -11.24 9.54
C GLY A 150 2.59 -10.31 9.48
N VAL A 151 1.45 -10.71 10.05
CA VAL A 151 0.25 -9.85 10.17
C VAL A 151 0.55 -8.60 10.97
N VAL A 152 1.29 -8.72 12.08
CA VAL A 152 1.72 -7.57 12.90
C VAL A 152 2.73 -6.70 12.15
N ALA A 153 3.68 -7.32 11.45
CA ALA A 153 4.67 -6.60 10.65
C ALA A 153 4.00 -5.80 9.52
N GLU A 154 3.02 -6.41 8.84
CA GLU A 154 2.27 -5.75 7.77
C GLU A 154 1.45 -4.57 8.29
N PHE A 155 0.79 -4.73 9.46
CA PHE A 155 0.06 -3.66 10.13
C PHE A 155 0.96 -2.45 10.42
N PHE A 156 2.13 -2.68 11.02
CA PHE A 156 3.09 -1.62 11.30
C PHE A 156 3.66 -1.00 10.02
N TYR A 157 4.03 -1.84 9.06
CA TYR A 157 4.60 -1.37 7.80
C TYR A 157 3.63 -0.45 7.04
N VAL A 158 2.40 -0.90 6.79
CA VAL A 158 1.40 -0.11 6.07
C VAL A 158 1.03 1.15 6.85
N GLY A 159 0.97 1.06 8.18
CA GLY A 159 0.76 2.22 9.04
C GLY A 159 1.80 3.31 8.83
N ILE A 160 3.09 2.96 8.89
CA ILE A 160 4.18 3.94 8.71
C ILE A 160 4.27 4.42 7.26
N GLN A 161 4.01 3.55 6.29
CA GLN A 161 3.93 3.96 4.88
C GLN A 161 2.88 5.06 4.68
N THR A 162 1.70 4.90 5.28
CA THR A 162 0.62 5.89 5.18
C THR A 162 0.93 7.18 5.94
N VAL A 163 1.63 7.11 7.08
CA VAL A 163 2.11 8.29 7.82
C VAL A 163 2.92 9.21 6.92
N GLY A 164 3.85 8.67 6.16
CA GLY A 164 4.67 9.50 5.30
C GLY A 164 3.88 10.17 4.18
N PHE A 165 3.03 9.43 3.48
CA PHE A 165 2.21 10.04 2.44
C PHE A 165 1.23 11.10 2.97
N SER A 166 0.74 10.93 4.21
CA SER A 166 -0.22 11.84 4.82
C SER A 166 0.42 13.06 5.50
N LEU A 167 1.57 12.88 6.16
CA LEU A 167 2.14 13.90 7.04
C LEU A 167 3.43 14.53 6.52
N PHE A 168 4.02 14.01 5.43
CA PHE A 168 5.29 14.50 4.90
C PHE A 168 5.27 15.99 4.56
N ALA A 169 4.26 16.47 3.82
CA ALA A 169 4.17 17.88 3.45
C ALA A 169 4.09 18.78 4.68
N THR A 170 3.28 18.39 5.67
CA THR A 170 3.17 19.11 6.94
C THR A 170 4.46 19.08 7.73
N TYR A 171 5.18 17.96 7.74
CA TYR A 171 6.49 17.84 8.36
C TYR A 171 7.51 18.76 7.68
N ALA A 172 7.61 18.71 6.36
CA ALA A 172 8.57 19.49 5.58
C ALA A 172 8.35 21.02 5.73
N THR A 173 7.09 21.45 5.83
CA THR A 173 6.78 22.87 6.08
C THR A 173 7.09 23.30 7.51
N LYS A 174 6.70 22.51 8.51
CA LYS A 174 6.83 22.89 9.92
C LYS A 174 8.28 22.76 10.42
N VAL A 175 9.02 21.75 9.95
CA VAL A 175 10.38 21.42 10.43
C VAL A 175 11.47 22.07 9.60
N ALA A 176 11.37 22.01 8.28
CA ALA A 176 12.39 22.59 7.39
C ALA A 176 12.01 23.97 6.84
N GLY A 177 10.84 24.51 7.19
CA GLY A 177 10.38 25.82 6.71
C GLY A 177 10.15 25.89 5.21
N LEU A 178 9.92 24.75 4.54
CA LEU A 178 9.70 24.72 3.10
C LEU A 178 8.31 25.29 2.77
N GLU A 179 8.19 25.96 1.62
CA GLU A 179 6.89 26.36 1.12
C GLU A 179 5.99 25.13 0.87
N MET A 180 4.69 25.27 1.14
CA MET A 180 3.71 24.18 1.01
C MET A 180 3.67 23.62 -0.41
N SER A 181 3.83 24.46 -1.44
CA SER A 181 3.89 24.05 -2.86
C SER A 181 5.07 23.10 -3.11
N LEU A 182 6.26 23.45 -2.63
CA LEU A 182 7.45 22.62 -2.74
C LEU A 182 7.32 21.34 -1.92
N ALA A 183 6.84 21.43 -0.67
CA ALA A 183 6.64 20.30 0.21
C ALA A 183 5.64 19.27 -0.40
N THR A 184 4.55 19.76 -0.99
CA THR A 184 3.58 18.91 -1.70
C THR A 184 4.20 18.28 -2.96
N GLY A 185 5.00 19.03 -3.71
CA GLY A 185 5.74 18.50 -4.85
C GLY A 185 6.72 17.38 -4.47
N LEU A 186 7.35 17.48 -3.29
CA LEU A 186 8.25 16.45 -2.76
C LEU A 186 7.52 15.15 -2.36
N VAL A 187 6.20 15.16 -2.12
CA VAL A 187 5.41 13.92 -1.97
C VAL A 187 5.49 13.07 -3.23
N SER A 188 5.55 13.70 -4.41
CA SER A 188 5.78 12.98 -5.66
C SER A 188 7.16 12.32 -5.71
N ALA A 189 8.17 12.94 -5.07
CA ALA A 189 9.51 12.34 -4.95
C ALA A 189 9.49 11.08 -4.06
N LEU A 190 8.68 11.06 -2.97
CA LEU A 190 8.47 9.85 -2.18
C LEU A 190 7.91 8.71 -3.05
N SER A 191 6.83 8.99 -3.80
CA SER A 191 6.19 8.02 -4.69
C SER A 191 7.13 7.53 -5.77
N LEU A 192 7.94 8.42 -6.34
CA LEU A 192 8.93 8.11 -7.37
C LEU A 192 10.03 7.19 -6.82
N LEU A 193 10.68 7.55 -5.70
CA LEU A 193 11.72 6.76 -5.08
C LEU A 193 11.19 5.41 -4.60
N PHE A 194 9.98 5.38 -4.06
CA PHE A 194 9.29 4.14 -3.69
C PHE A 194 9.09 3.21 -4.91
N THR A 195 8.67 3.77 -6.04
CA THR A 195 8.47 3.01 -7.29
C THR A 195 9.79 2.55 -7.89
N ILE A 196 10.80 3.42 -7.95
CA ILE A 196 12.17 3.08 -8.40
C ILE A 196 12.75 1.97 -7.51
N GLY A 197 12.57 2.08 -6.19
CA GLY A 197 13.00 1.08 -5.24
C GLY A 197 12.36 -0.30 -5.49
N ARG A 198 11.08 -0.35 -5.82
CA ARG A 198 10.38 -1.60 -6.18
C ARG A 198 10.94 -2.23 -7.45
N PHE A 199 11.06 -1.48 -8.53
CA PHE A 199 11.63 -2.00 -9.77
C PHE A 199 13.09 -2.42 -9.59
N GLY A 200 13.91 -1.57 -8.94
CA GLY A 200 15.32 -1.82 -8.71
C GLY A 200 15.61 -3.00 -7.78
N SER A 201 14.73 -3.28 -6.81
CA SER A 201 14.88 -4.41 -5.89
C SER A 201 14.35 -5.73 -6.45
N THR A 202 13.54 -5.72 -7.51
CA THR A 202 13.03 -6.96 -8.13
C THR A 202 14.15 -7.95 -8.51
N PRO A 203 15.23 -7.55 -9.23
CA PRO A 203 16.33 -8.46 -9.53
C PRO A 203 17.15 -8.87 -8.29
N LEU A 204 17.13 -8.06 -7.21
CA LEU A 204 17.78 -8.43 -5.96
C LEU A 204 16.99 -9.52 -5.24
N LEU A 205 15.67 -9.43 -5.21
CA LEU A 205 14.76 -10.44 -4.67
C LEU A 205 14.82 -11.77 -5.43
N ALA A 206 15.20 -11.75 -6.71
CA ALA A 206 15.43 -12.96 -7.49
C ALA A 206 16.70 -13.72 -7.07
N LYS A 207 17.71 -13.00 -6.55
CA LYS A 207 19.04 -13.55 -6.28
C LYS A 207 19.37 -13.71 -4.80
N LYS A 208 18.70 -12.96 -3.93
CA LYS A 208 18.98 -12.90 -2.49
C LYS A 208 17.80 -13.45 -1.69
N ASP A 209 18.06 -13.88 -0.46
CA ASP A 209 17.03 -14.28 0.49
C ASP A 209 16.09 -13.10 0.77
N PRO A 210 14.77 -13.24 0.50
CA PRO A 210 13.82 -12.14 0.68
C PRO A 210 13.74 -11.62 2.11
N GLY A 211 13.85 -12.51 3.12
CA GLY A 211 13.82 -12.12 4.52
C GLY A 211 15.02 -11.27 4.91
N LYS A 212 16.23 -11.66 4.48
CA LYS A 212 17.45 -10.87 4.73
C LYS A 212 17.38 -9.52 4.03
N LEU A 213 16.89 -9.49 2.79
CA LEU A 213 16.76 -8.24 2.04
C LEU A 213 15.75 -7.30 2.70
N LEU A 214 14.59 -7.82 3.14
CA LEU A 214 13.60 -7.08 3.92
C LEU A 214 14.23 -6.50 5.19
N GLY A 215 14.96 -7.31 5.95
CA GLY A 215 15.63 -6.86 7.18
C GLY A 215 16.58 -5.69 6.93
N ILE A 216 17.41 -5.76 5.88
CA ILE A 216 18.34 -4.67 5.51
C ILE A 216 17.56 -3.41 5.12
N TYR A 217 16.54 -3.54 4.29
CA TYR A 217 15.73 -2.41 3.82
C TYR A 217 14.98 -1.74 4.97
N MET A 218 14.34 -2.50 5.85
CA MET A 218 13.61 -1.95 7.01
C MET A 218 14.56 -1.32 8.04
N THR A 219 15.79 -1.84 8.20
CA THR A 219 16.82 -1.20 9.02
C THR A 219 17.23 0.14 8.42
N GLY A 220 17.44 0.21 7.10
CA GLY A 220 17.74 1.47 6.42
C GLY A 220 16.62 2.51 6.57
N ALA A 221 15.36 2.06 6.45
CA ALA A 221 14.20 2.92 6.68
C ALA A 221 14.13 3.41 8.14
N ALA A 222 14.38 2.54 9.12
CA ALA A 222 14.41 2.91 10.54
C ALA A 222 15.47 3.95 10.85
N VAL A 223 16.68 3.82 10.29
CA VAL A 223 17.76 4.82 10.41
C VAL A 223 17.33 6.15 9.80
N CYS A 224 16.72 6.14 8.62
CA CYS A 224 16.20 7.36 8.00
C CYS A 224 15.13 8.04 8.87
N PHE A 225 14.18 7.29 9.43
CA PHE A 225 13.16 7.85 10.33
C PHE A 225 13.75 8.33 11.67
N PHE A 226 14.83 7.72 12.14
CA PHE A 226 15.56 8.26 13.28
C PHE A 226 16.22 9.63 12.95
N LEU A 227 16.78 9.80 11.74
CA LEU A 227 17.26 11.10 11.27
C LEU A 227 16.13 12.13 11.11
N VAL A 228 14.94 11.68 10.72
CA VAL A 228 13.72 12.53 10.68
C VAL A 228 13.37 13.01 12.07
N PHE A 229 13.43 12.15 13.08
CA PHE A 229 13.19 12.52 14.49
C PHE A 229 14.19 13.58 15.00
N LEU A 230 15.45 13.53 14.58
CA LEU A 230 16.49 14.47 15.06
C LEU A 230 16.29 15.93 14.63
N ASP A 231 15.32 16.23 13.78
CA ASP A 231 14.91 17.59 13.38
C ASP A 231 16.08 18.42 12.81
N LEU A 232 16.80 17.84 11.86
CA LEU A 232 17.96 18.46 11.21
C LEU A 232 17.56 19.33 9.99
N GLY A 233 16.34 19.87 9.97
CA GLY A 233 15.83 20.69 8.88
C GLY A 233 15.78 19.94 7.55
N VAL A 234 16.43 20.50 6.52
CA VAL A 234 16.44 19.91 5.16
C VAL A 234 17.03 18.51 5.12
N VAL A 235 17.99 18.18 5.99
CA VAL A 235 18.60 16.84 6.07
C VAL A 235 17.55 15.82 6.49
N SER A 236 16.70 16.15 7.47
CA SER A 236 15.60 15.27 7.89
C SER A 236 14.55 15.10 6.79
N VAL A 237 14.24 16.14 6.01
CA VAL A 237 13.35 16.02 4.85
C VAL A 237 13.95 15.11 3.78
N ALA A 238 15.24 15.24 3.49
CA ALA A 238 15.94 14.36 2.56
C ALA A 238 15.95 12.89 3.06
N ALA A 239 16.21 12.67 4.35
CA ALA A 239 16.16 11.36 4.98
C ALA A 239 14.75 10.76 4.87
N PHE A 240 13.70 11.56 5.06
CA PHE A 240 12.32 11.10 4.89
C PHE A 240 12.04 10.60 3.47
N VAL A 241 12.49 11.35 2.46
CA VAL A 241 12.36 10.96 1.04
C VAL A 241 13.12 9.65 0.76
N VAL A 242 14.34 9.53 1.27
CA VAL A 242 15.18 8.32 1.10
C VAL A 242 14.59 7.12 1.85
N ALA A 243 13.89 7.31 2.98
CA ALA A 243 13.22 6.24 3.69
C ALA A 243 12.26 5.46 2.78
N TYR A 244 11.60 6.13 1.84
CA TYR A 244 10.65 5.49 0.92
C TYR A 244 11.32 4.58 -0.11
N LEU A 245 12.57 4.85 -0.48
CA LEU A 245 13.37 3.89 -1.26
C LEU A 245 13.54 2.58 -0.47
N PHE A 246 13.92 2.67 0.80
CA PHE A 246 14.07 1.51 1.67
C PHE A 246 12.73 0.83 2.01
N MET A 247 11.64 1.56 2.12
CA MET A 247 10.32 0.98 2.36
C MET A 247 9.73 0.26 1.14
N SER A 248 10.31 0.41 -0.04
CA SER A 248 9.72 -0.02 -1.32
C SER A 248 9.31 -1.50 -1.39
N ILE A 249 10.06 -2.41 -0.76
CA ILE A 249 9.81 -3.87 -0.82
C ILE A 249 8.98 -4.40 0.36
N GLY A 250 8.63 -3.56 1.34
CA GLY A 250 8.04 -4.02 2.60
C GLY A 250 6.77 -4.84 2.39
N TYR A 251 5.71 -4.23 1.85
CA TYR A 251 4.42 -4.89 1.64
C TYR A 251 4.54 -6.24 0.88
N PRO A 252 5.08 -6.29 -0.34
CA PRO A 252 5.11 -7.53 -1.10
C PRO A 252 5.97 -8.62 -0.45
N THR A 253 7.03 -8.23 0.25
CA THR A 253 7.93 -9.21 0.88
C THR A 253 7.36 -9.75 2.18
N ILE A 254 6.79 -8.91 3.05
CA ILE A 254 6.11 -9.35 4.27
C ILE A 254 4.95 -10.27 3.89
N PHE A 255 4.12 -9.86 2.93
CA PHE A 255 2.99 -10.63 2.43
C PHE A 255 3.40 -12.03 1.94
N SER A 256 4.41 -12.12 1.05
CA SER A 256 4.86 -13.41 0.50
C SER A 256 5.51 -14.31 1.56
N LEU A 257 6.34 -13.75 2.47
CA LEU A 257 6.95 -14.50 3.56
C LEU A 257 5.91 -15.05 4.54
N SER A 258 4.83 -14.29 4.77
CA SER A 258 3.75 -14.71 5.67
C SER A 258 2.92 -15.86 5.12
N LEU A 259 2.77 -15.96 3.80
CA LEU A 259 1.99 -17.02 3.15
C LEU A 259 2.86 -18.20 2.66
N ARG A 260 4.15 -18.14 2.90
CA ARG A 260 5.09 -19.21 2.48
C ARG A 260 4.72 -20.55 3.08
N GLY A 261 4.75 -21.61 2.26
CA GLY A 261 4.41 -22.97 2.70
C GLY A 261 2.93 -23.22 2.97
N MET A 262 2.03 -22.27 2.67
CA MET A 262 0.59 -22.44 2.72
C MET A 262 0.03 -22.86 1.37
N SER A 263 -1.05 -23.65 1.35
CA SER A 263 -1.73 -24.10 0.14
C SER A 263 -3.26 -24.10 0.30
N GLY A 264 -4.00 -24.15 -0.80
CA GLY A 264 -5.45 -24.28 -0.83
C GLY A 264 -6.19 -23.26 0.04
N ASN A 265 -7.10 -23.74 0.90
CA ASN A 265 -7.92 -22.89 1.77
C ASN A 265 -7.10 -22.12 2.85
N GLU A 266 -5.95 -22.64 3.25
CA GLU A 266 -5.07 -21.95 4.20
C GLU A 266 -4.49 -20.68 3.59
N THR A 267 -4.03 -20.72 2.33
CA THR A 267 -3.57 -19.54 1.59
C THR A 267 -4.69 -18.50 1.43
N LYS A 268 -5.91 -18.93 1.10
CA LYS A 268 -7.07 -18.02 0.95
C LYS A 268 -7.40 -17.30 2.25
N THR A 269 -7.49 -18.06 3.35
CA THR A 269 -7.77 -17.50 4.67
C THR A 269 -6.61 -16.59 5.15
N GLY A 270 -5.37 -17.05 5.00
CA GLY A 270 -4.19 -16.28 5.35
C GLY A 270 -4.08 -14.98 4.57
N SER A 271 -4.31 -15.03 3.26
CA SER A 271 -4.33 -13.83 2.41
C SER A 271 -5.39 -12.82 2.86
N SER A 272 -6.58 -13.28 3.19
CA SER A 272 -7.64 -12.39 3.68
C SER A 272 -7.24 -11.72 5.00
N ILE A 273 -6.67 -12.48 5.94
CA ILE A 273 -6.25 -11.95 7.26
C ILE A 273 -5.11 -10.94 7.10
N ILE A 274 -4.07 -11.26 6.31
CA ILE A 274 -2.95 -10.34 6.15
C ILE A 274 -3.36 -9.08 5.38
N THR A 275 -4.29 -9.19 4.42
CA THR A 275 -4.87 -8.02 3.76
C THR A 275 -5.66 -7.13 4.74
N MET A 276 -6.34 -7.70 5.74
CA MET A 276 -7.00 -6.91 6.79
C MET A 276 -6.01 -6.09 7.62
N SER A 277 -4.74 -6.49 7.74
CA SER A 277 -3.74 -5.72 8.47
C SER A 277 -3.42 -4.36 7.84
N ILE A 278 -3.83 -4.12 6.58
CA ILE A 278 -3.79 -2.79 5.93
C ILE A 278 -4.53 -1.72 6.75
N VAL A 279 -5.43 -2.11 7.64
CA VAL A 279 -6.08 -1.19 8.61
C VAL A 279 -5.07 -0.42 9.48
N GLY A 280 -3.83 -0.90 9.60
CA GLY A 280 -2.72 -0.14 10.19
C GLY A 280 -2.54 1.24 9.56
N GLY A 281 -2.79 1.35 8.23
CA GLY A 281 -2.79 2.62 7.50
C GLY A 281 -3.88 3.60 7.90
N ALA A 282 -4.94 3.16 8.57
CA ALA A 282 -5.96 4.04 9.14
C ALA A 282 -5.66 4.39 10.61
N ILE A 283 -5.09 3.47 11.37
CA ILE A 283 -4.90 3.61 12.82
C ILE A 283 -3.62 4.38 13.16
N ILE A 284 -2.48 3.97 12.61
CA ILE A 284 -1.17 4.53 12.98
C ILE A 284 -1.05 6.02 12.62
N PRO A 285 -1.50 6.52 11.46
CA PRO A 285 -1.44 7.95 11.17
C PRO A 285 -2.22 8.81 12.16
N VAL A 286 -3.36 8.31 12.67
CA VAL A 286 -4.15 9.01 13.69
C VAL A 286 -3.36 9.11 15.00
N ILE A 287 -2.72 8.01 15.43
CA ILE A 287 -1.86 8.00 16.61
C ILE A 287 -0.69 8.97 16.46
N VAL A 288 0.01 8.90 15.31
CA VAL A 288 1.16 9.79 15.02
C VAL A 288 0.72 11.25 14.97
N SER A 289 -0.42 11.55 14.35
CA SER A 289 -0.97 12.91 14.33
C SER A 289 -1.28 13.42 15.74
N ALA A 290 -1.93 12.61 16.58
CA ALA A 290 -2.24 12.98 17.96
C ALA A 290 -0.98 13.25 18.81
N ILE A 291 0.07 12.43 18.63
CA ILE A 291 1.39 12.67 19.26
C ILE A 291 2.03 13.94 18.69
N GLY A 292 1.90 14.17 17.39
CA GLY A 292 2.40 15.36 16.71
C GLY A 292 1.76 16.66 17.21
N ASP A 293 0.48 16.62 17.50
CA ASP A 293 -0.24 17.77 18.09
C ASP A 293 0.16 18.02 19.55
N ALA A 294 0.47 16.97 20.31
CA ALA A 294 0.84 17.07 21.71
C ALA A 294 2.32 17.38 21.95
N CYS A 295 3.23 16.76 21.18
CA CYS A 295 4.68 16.76 21.45
C CYS A 295 5.51 17.29 20.27
N GLY A 296 4.89 17.66 19.15
CA GLY A 296 5.56 18.08 17.93
C GLY A 296 5.77 16.94 16.92
N LEU A 297 5.78 17.31 15.63
CA LEU A 297 5.83 16.34 14.53
C LEU A 297 7.12 15.53 14.49
N SER A 298 8.25 16.12 14.83
CA SER A 298 9.55 15.42 14.85
C SER A 298 9.54 14.28 15.87
N VAL A 299 8.98 14.53 17.07
CA VAL A 299 8.80 13.50 18.12
C VAL A 299 7.81 12.42 17.67
N ALA A 300 6.73 12.81 17.01
CA ALA A 300 5.74 11.85 16.50
C ALA A 300 6.33 10.87 15.47
N MET A 301 7.30 11.31 14.66
CA MET A 301 7.98 10.45 13.69
C MET A 301 8.83 9.35 14.33
N LEU A 302 9.20 9.49 15.62
CA LEU A 302 9.90 8.44 16.36
C LEU A 302 9.08 7.15 16.45
N VAL A 303 7.75 7.21 16.39
CA VAL A 303 6.87 6.03 16.37
C VAL A 303 7.21 5.09 15.20
N ALA A 304 7.71 5.63 14.09
CA ALA A 304 8.11 4.82 12.94
C ALA A 304 9.28 3.90 13.25
N VAL A 305 10.21 4.31 14.11
CA VAL A 305 11.44 3.56 14.37
C VAL A 305 11.15 2.18 14.97
N PRO A 306 10.43 2.02 16.11
CA PRO A 306 10.12 0.70 16.66
C PRO A 306 9.27 -0.16 15.70
N CYS A 307 8.36 0.43 14.93
CA CYS A 307 7.57 -0.29 13.94
C CYS A 307 8.46 -0.88 12.83
N LEU A 308 9.39 -0.09 12.29
CA LEU A 308 10.31 -0.52 11.24
C LEU A 308 11.38 -1.49 11.77
N VAL A 309 11.85 -1.31 13.00
CA VAL A 309 12.74 -2.28 13.67
C VAL A 309 12.04 -3.62 13.85
N PHE A 310 10.76 -3.64 14.20
CA PHE A 310 9.99 -4.88 14.25
C PHE A 310 9.88 -5.54 12.85
N CYS A 311 9.63 -4.77 11.80
CA CYS A 311 9.61 -5.26 10.43
C CYS A 311 10.98 -5.81 9.99
N ALA A 312 12.08 -5.14 10.39
CA ALA A 312 13.43 -5.61 10.14
C ALA A 312 13.72 -6.95 10.86
N TRP A 313 13.36 -7.04 12.14
CA TRP A 313 13.48 -8.28 12.91
C TRP A 313 12.62 -9.40 12.30
N TYR A 314 11.40 -9.10 11.86
CA TYR A 314 10.57 -10.06 11.14
C TYR A 314 11.28 -10.60 9.89
N GLY A 315 11.90 -9.74 9.10
CA GLY A 315 12.69 -10.15 7.94
C GLY A 315 13.88 -11.06 8.30
N PHE A 316 14.67 -10.71 9.31
CA PHE A 316 15.87 -11.48 9.67
C PHE A 316 15.57 -12.80 10.38
N ALA A 317 14.59 -12.81 11.29
CA ALA A 317 14.33 -13.93 12.20
C ALA A 317 12.85 -14.33 12.28
N GLY A 318 11.92 -13.36 12.45
CA GLY A 318 10.52 -13.62 12.74
C GLY A 318 9.80 -14.46 11.69
N SER A 319 10.16 -14.29 10.41
CA SER A 319 9.60 -15.04 9.29
C SER A 319 10.03 -16.51 9.22
N LYS A 320 10.95 -16.92 10.10
CA LYS A 320 11.47 -18.30 10.18
C LYS A 320 10.96 -19.06 11.40
N ILE A 321 10.38 -18.37 12.38
CA ILE A 321 9.90 -18.96 13.64
C ILE A 321 8.73 -19.92 13.36
N GLY A 322 8.93 -21.22 13.61
CA GLY A 322 7.94 -22.26 13.33
C GLY A 322 7.74 -22.58 11.85
N PHE A 323 8.64 -22.12 10.97
CA PHE A 323 8.63 -22.51 9.56
C PHE A 323 9.50 -23.77 9.35
N GLY A 324 8.88 -24.85 8.84
CA GLY A 324 9.58 -26.13 8.62
C GLY A 324 9.72 -27.03 9.87
N GLU A 325 9.00 -26.72 10.93
CA GLU A 325 8.95 -27.53 12.18
C GLU A 325 7.74 -28.50 12.22
N GLU A 326 7.00 -28.67 11.09
CA GLU A 326 5.87 -29.61 10.96
C GLU A 326 6.27 -30.91 10.27
#